data_3e12e7ac9262b0de6b57a9d083f0781c
#
_entry.id   3e12e7ac9262b0de6b57a9d083f0781c
#
_cell.length_a   1.000
_cell.length_b   1.000
_cell.length_c   1.000
_cell.angle_alpha   90.00
_cell.angle_beta   90.00
_cell.angle_gamma   90.00
#
_symmetry.space_group_name_H-M   'P 1'
#
loop_
_entity.id
_entity.type
_entity.pdbx_description
1 polymer ?
#
loop_
_entity_poly.entity_id
_entity_poly.type
_entity_poly.pdbx_seq_one_letter_code
_entity_poly.pdbx_strand_id
1 'polypeptide(L)'
;MVFTYKQCIEKYGSDHMLKKEIAEGNLFQKEKGIYSLGRNCSELEIISAKYPKAVFTGKSAFYYHGLTDVIPDFYHLATVRTDGRIKDERVKQTFLKEDIFDMGQIKMPYHNIEICIYNLERMLIELVRFRGKLPFDY
;
A
#
# COMPACT_ATOMS: atom_id res chain seq x y z
N MET A 1 -9.58 9.81 -4.60
CA MET A 1 -9.11 9.97 -3.23
C MET A 1 -9.82 8.99 -2.31
N VAL A 2 -9.10 8.29 -1.47
CA VAL A 2 -9.61 7.16 -0.69
C VAL A 2 -9.51 7.48 0.80
N PHE A 3 -10.52 7.08 1.57
CA PHE A 3 -10.60 7.32 3.00
C PHE A 3 -10.87 6.03 3.76
N THR A 4 -10.31 5.91 4.97
CA THR A 4 -10.67 4.86 5.91
C THR A 4 -11.98 5.24 6.63
N TYR A 5 -12.61 4.26 7.29
CA TYR A 5 -13.81 4.51 8.10
C TYR A 5 -13.59 5.61 9.14
N LYS A 6 -12.46 5.56 9.83
CA LYS A 6 -12.11 6.55 10.84
C LYS A 6 -12.04 7.97 10.25
N GLN A 7 -11.39 8.11 9.10
CA GLN A 7 -11.31 9.39 8.40
C GLN A 7 -12.69 9.88 7.94
N CYS A 8 -13.55 8.98 7.51
CA CYS A 8 -14.91 9.32 7.11
C CYS A 8 -15.74 9.80 8.31
N ILE A 9 -15.62 9.14 9.45
CA ILE A 9 -16.33 9.57 10.67
C ILE A 9 -15.85 10.95 11.12
N GLU A 10 -14.56 11.22 11.04
CA GLU A 10 -14.02 12.56 11.35
C GLU A 10 -14.57 13.63 10.39
N LYS A 11 -14.73 13.30 9.10
CA LYS A 11 -15.20 14.24 8.10
C LYS A 11 -16.70 14.47 8.17
N TYR A 12 -17.51 13.43 8.32
CA TYR A 12 -18.97 13.50 8.28
C TYR A 12 -19.64 13.54 9.65
N GLY A 13 -18.91 13.24 10.70
CA GLY A 13 -19.35 13.38 12.08
C GLY A 13 -19.99 12.16 12.71
N SER A 14 -20.60 11.27 11.94
CA SER A 14 -21.26 10.08 12.48
C SER A 14 -21.48 9.01 11.41
N ASP A 15 -21.72 7.78 11.86
CA ASP A 15 -22.05 6.66 10.98
C ASP A 15 -23.34 6.92 10.20
N HIS A 16 -24.32 7.56 10.81
CA HIS A 16 -25.57 7.93 10.16
C HIS A 16 -25.35 8.85 8.97
N MET A 17 -24.53 9.88 9.12
CA MET A 17 -24.20 10.82 8.06
C MET A 17 -23.37 10.15 6.96
N LEU A 18 -22.47 9.23 7.33
CA LEU A 18 -21.71 8.44 6.39
C LEU A 18 -22.63 7.61 5.49
N LYS A 19 -23.55 6.90 6.08
CA LYS A 19 -24.54 6.09 5.33
C LYS A 19 -25.42 6.94 4.45
N LYS A 20 -25.80 8.12 4.90
CA LYS A 20 -26.58 9.08 4.11
C LYS A 20 -25.83 9.52 2.85
N GLU A 21 -24.54 9.84 2.98
CA GLU A 21 -23.70 10.24 1.85
C GLU A 21 -23.54 9.10 0.83
N ILE A 22 -23.42 7.87 1.30
CA ILE A 22 -23.39 6.70 0.41
C ILE A 22 -24.71 6.55 -0.34
N ALA A 23 -25.84 6.69 0.36
CA ALA A 23 -27.17 6.57 -0.25
C ALA A 23 -27.43 7.67 -1.29
N GLU A 24 -26.90 8.87 -1.08
CA GLU A 24 -27.05 10.00 -2.00
C GLU A 24 -26.07 9.95 -3.19
N GLY A 25 -25.14 8.98 -3.21
CA GLY A 25 -24.19 8.82 -4.31
C GLY A 25 -22.98 9.76 -4.24
N ASN A 26 -22.76 10.41 -3.09
CA ASN A 26 -21.64 11.32 -2.89
C ASN A 26 -20.38 10.61 -2.38
N LEU A 27 -20.53 9.36 -1.95
CA LEU A 27 -19.46 8.55 -1.40
C LEU A 27 -19.66 7.10 -1.81
N PHE A 28 -18.59 6.40 -2.14
CA PHE A 28 -18.65 5.00 -2.58
C PHE A 28 -17.84 4.11 -1.63
N GLN A 29 -18.47 3.05 -1.13
CA GLN A 29 -17.77 2.03 -0.36
C GLN A 29 -17.10 1.05 -1.31
N LYS A 30 -15.79 0.97 -1.28
CA LYS A 30 -15.00 0.09 -2.15
C LYS A 30 -14.74 -1.26 -1.51
N GLU A 31 -14.43 -1.27 -0.22
CA GLU A 31 -14.26 -2.48 0.59
C GLU A 31 -14.69 -2.14 2.02
N LYS A 32 -14.74 -3.16 2.88
CA LYS A 32 -15.05 -2.95 4.30
C LYS A 32 -14.08 -1.95 4.91
N GLY A 33 -14.59 -0.82 5.38
CA GLY A 33 -13.79 0.24 5.99
C GLY A 33 -13.04 1.15 5.02
N ILE A 34 -13.24 1.00 3.71
CA ILE A 34 -12.58 1.82 2.69
C ILE A 34 -13.60 2.50 1.79
N TYR A 35 -13.48 3.81 1.67
CA TYR A 35 -14.45 4.65 0.94
C TYR A 35 -13.73 5.59 -0.02
N SER A 36 -14.42 5.98 -1.10
CA SER A 36 -13.88 6.89 -2.10
C SER A 36 -14.93 7.93 -2.50
N LEU A 37 -14.47 9.15 -2.79
CA LEU A 37 -15.33 10.20 -3.32
C LEU A 37 -15.68 9.97 -4.79
N GLY A 38 -14.88 9.25 -5.53
CA GLY A 38 -15.09 8.91 -6.93
C GLY A 38 -15.47 7.45 -7.14
N ARG A 39 -16.17 7.16 -8.23
CA ARG A 39 -16.49 5.79 -8.61
C ARG A 39 -15.24 4.97 -8.89
N ASN A 40 -14.24 5.61 -9.49
CA ASN A 40 -13.01 4.95 -9.89
C ASN A 40 -11.89 5.32 -8.95
N CYS A 41 -11.26 4.30 -8.38
CA CYS A 41 -10.00 4.45 -7.65
C CYS A 41 -9.13 3.25 -7.99
N SER A 42 -7.81 3.44 -7.95
CA SER A 42 -6.90 2.34 -8.23
C SER A 42 -6.83 1.38 -7.05
N GLU A 43 -6.53 0.12 -7.32
CA GLU A 43 -6.31 -0.87 -6.28
C GLU A 43 -5.12 -0.47 -5.39
N LEU A 44 -4.11 0.19 -5.97
CA LEU A 44 -2.97 0.71 -5.23
C LEU A 44 -3.40 1.73 -4.17
N GLU A 45 -4.34 2.63 -4.48
CA GLU A 45 -4.89 3.58 -3.50
C GLU A 45 -5.58 2.85 -2.35
N ILE A 46 -6.34 1.80 -2.66
CA ILE A 46 -7.04 1.00 -1.66
C ILE A 46 -6.04 0.31 -0.73
N ILE A 47 -5.03 -0.33 -1.29
CA ILE A 47 -3.99 -1.02 -0.52
C ILE A 47 -3.22 -0.04 0.37
N SER A 48 -2.84 1.11 -0.16
CA SER A 48 -2.13 2.13 0.60
C SER A 48 -2.94 2.67 1.77
N ALA A 49 -4.24 2.89 1.56
CA ALA A 49 -5.14 3.37 2.63
C ALA A 49 -5.42 2.31 3.67
N LYS A 50 -5.55 1.06 3.25
CA LYS A 50 -5.88 -0.07 4.11
C LYS A 50 -4.73 -0.47 5.04
N TYR A 51 -3.49 -0.32 4.57
CA TYR A 51 -2.28 -0.71 5.30
C TYR A 51 -1.30 0.47 5.41
N PRO A 52 -1.65 1.52 6.17
CA PRO A 52 -0.87 2.76 6.21
C PRO A 52 0.52 2.60 6.85
N LYS A 53 0.72 1.56 7.66
CA LYS A 53 2.02 1.30 8.31
C LYS A 53 2.94 0.42 7.47
N ALA A 54 2.43 -0.22 6.43
CA ALA A 54 3.21 -1.09 5.59
C ALA A 54 4.01 -0.29 4.57
N VAL A 55 5.16 -0.83 4.16
CA VAL A 55 6.08 -0.18 3.22
C VAL A 55 6.25 -1.09 2.01
N PHE A 56 6.10 -0.53 0.80
CA PHE A 56 6.32 -1.31 -0.42
C PHE A 56 7.77 -1.75 -0.52
N THR A 57 7.98 -3.02 -0.81
CA THR A 57 9.29 -3.66 -0.87
C THR A 57 9.31 -4.69 -2.01
N GLY A 58 10.44 -5.38 -2.17
CA GLY A 58 10.58 -6.48 -3.12
C GLY A 58 10.20 -6.11 -4.55
N LYS A 59 9.48 -7.01 -5.21
CA LYS A 59 9.09 -6.84 -6.61
C LYS A 59 8.24 -5.60 -6.86
N SER A 60 7.37 -5.22 -5.92
CA SER A 60 6.56 -4.01 -6.06
C SER A 60 7.43 -2.76 -6.03
N ALA A 61 8.39 -2.67 -5.10
CA ALA A 61 9.29 -1.53 -5.01
C ALA A 61 10.19 -1.42 -6.24
N PHE A 62 10.71 -2.53 -6.75
CA PHE A 62 11.49 -2.53 -7.99
C PHE A 62 10.68 -1.98 -9.15
N TYR A 63 9.43 -2.38 -9.26
CA TYR A 63 8.54 -1.93 -10.31
C TYR A 63 8.21 -0.44 -10.18
N TYR A 64 7.84 0.02 -8.99
CA TYR A 64 7.47 1.42 -8.76
C TYR A 64 8.65 2.39 -8.92
N HIS A 65 9.87 1.93 -8.67
CA HIS A 65 11.07 2.73 -8.93
C HIS A 65 11.53 2.69 -10.39
N GLY A 66 10.87 1.89 -11.23
CA GLY A 66 11.26 1.76 -12.63
C GLY A 66 12.50 0.90 -12.86
N LEU A 67 12.89 0.08 -11.89
CA LEU A 67 14.05 -0.80 -12.00
C LEU A 67 13.77 -2.07 -12.81
N THR A 68 12.50 -2.37 -13.06
CA THR A 68 12.07 -3.52 -13.83
C THR A 68 10.77 -3.21 -14.57
N ASP A 69 10.55 -3.88 -15.70
CA ASP A 69 9.30 -3.84 -16.45
C ASP A 69 8.35 -4.96 -16.06
N VAL A 70 8.79 -5.87 -15.19
CA VAL A 70 7.99 -7.00 -14.74
C VAL A 70 6.94 -6.51 -13.75
N ILE A 71 5.66 -6.59 -14.16
CA ILE A 71 4.53 -6.20 -13.30
C ILE A 71 4.38 -7.26 -12.21
N PRO A 72 4.43 -6.87 -10.92
CA PRO A 72 4.29 -7.85 -9.84
C PRO A 72 2.87 -8.41 -9.76
N ASP A 73 2.76 -9.70 -9.46
CA ASP A 73 1.46 -10.38 -9.29
C ASP A 73 0.77 -10.01 -7.99
N PHE A 74 1.55 -9.53 -7.02
CA PHE A 74 1.09 -9.20 -5.67
C PHE A 74 1.62 -7.84 -5.25
N TYR A 75 0.97 -7.24 -4.26
CA TYR A 75 1.51 -6.07 -3.57
C TYR A 75 2.47 -6.57 -2.49
N HIS A 76 3.77 -6.37 -2.69
CA HIS A 76 4.80 -6.79 -1.74
C HIS A 76 4.98 -5.71 -0.68
N LEU A 77 4.54 -6.01 0.53
CA LEU A 77 4.55 -5.08 1.66
C LEU A 77 5.43 -5.61 2.79
N ALA A 78 6.23 -4.72 3.38
CA ALA A 78 7.01 -5.01 4.58
C ALA A 78 6.31 -4.43 5.80
N THR A 79 6.30 -5.19 6.88
CA THR A 79 5.78 -4.77 8.17
C THR A 79 6.72 -5.23 9.28
N VAL A 80 6.61 -4.64 10.47
CA VAL A 80 7.32 -5.15 11.65
C VAL A 80 6.68 -6.46 12.08
N ARG A 81 7.48 -7.34 12.68
CA ARG A 81 7.01 -8.66 13.14
C ARG A 81 5.84 -8.60 14.12
N THR A 82 5.75 -7.53 14.89
CA THR A 82 4.71 -7.34 15.90
C THR A 82 3.38 -6.85 15.35
N ASP A 83 3.32 -6.43 14.08
CA ASP A 83 2.12 -5.86 13.47
C ASP A 83 1.08 -6.90 13.03
N GLY A 84 1.40 -8.17 13.17
CA GLY A 84 0.48 -9.22 12.79
C GLY A 84 0.42 -9.48 11.28
N ARG A 85 -0.30 -10.53 10.92
CA ARG A 85 -0.39 -10.98 9.52
C ARG A 85 -1.51 -10.26 8.78
N ILE A 86 -1.19 -9.80 7.58
CA ILE A 86 -2.19 -9.25 6.65
C ILE A 86 -2.91 -10.42 5.96
N LYS A 87 -4.24 -10.49 6.15
CA LYS A 87 -5.07 -11.53 5.53
C LYS A 87 -5.70 -10.98 4.25
N ASP A 88 -4.90 -10.76 3.23
CA ASP A 88 -5.34 -10.24 1.95
C ASP A 88 -4.61 -11.01 0.85
N GLU A 89 -5.36 -11.64 -0.04
CA GLU A 89 -4.82 -12.47 -1.12
C GLU A 89 -3.97 -11.67 -2.11
N ARG A 90 -4.18 -10.36 -2.18
CA ARG A 90 -3.44 -9.46 -3.07
C ARG A 90 -2.05 -9.12 -2.53
N VAL A 91 -1.78 -9.40 -1.26
CA VAL A 91 -0.59 -8.95 -0.55
C VAL A 91 0.35 -10.10 -0.25
N LYS A 92 1.63 -9.91 -0.55
CA LYS A 92 2.74 -10.73 -0.07
C LYS A 92 3.46 -9.96 1.02
N GLN A 93 3.36 -10.42 2.25
CA GLN A 93 3.90 -9.73 3.41
C GLN A 93 5.28 -10.24 3.77
N THR A 94 6.20 -9.31 4.03
CA THR A 94 7.53 -9.60 4.56
C THR A 94 7.63 -9.01 5.96
N PHE A 95 7.95 -9.85 6.95
CA PHE A 95 8.15 -9.39 8.32
C PHE A 95 9.60 -9.01 8.51
N LEU A 96 9.85 -7.80 9.01
CA LEU A 96 11.19 -7.28 9.27
C LEU A 96 11.34 -6.92 10.74
N LYS A 97 12.59 -6.97 11.22
CA LYS A 97 12.92 -6.47 12.55
C LYS A 97 12.77 -4.95 12.58
N GLU A 98 12.38 -4.41 13.72
CA GLU A 98 12.09 -3.00 13.89
C GLU A 98 13.26 -2.10 13.48
N ASP A 99 14.49 -2.49 13.83
CA ASP A 99 15.71 -1.74 13.50
C ASP A 99 16.02 -1.69 11.99
N ILE A 100 15.60 -2.72 11.25
CA ILE A 100 15.78 -2.80 9.80
C ILE A 100 14.60 -2.17 9.06
N PHE A 101 13.41 -2.27 9.63
CA PHE A 101 12.16 -1.83 9.00
C PHE A 101 12.18 -0.34 8.64
N ASP A 102 12.69 0.50 9.52
CA ASP A 102 12.69 1.95 9.32
C ASP A 102 13.76 2.44 8.35
N MET A 103 14.77 1.64 8.06
CA MET A 103 15.89 2.06 7.23
C MET A 103 15.50 2.23 5.77
N GLY A 104 15.65 3.45 5.26
CA GLY A 104 15.41 3.75 3.85
C GLY A 104 13.96 3.96 3.46
N GLN A 105 13.04 4.12 4.41
CA GLN A 105 11.65 4.45 4.10
C GLN A 105 11.53 5.87 3.58
N ILE A 106 10.79 6.05 2.49
CA ILE A 106 10.45 7.37 1.95
C ILE A 106 8.98 7.38 1.53
N LYS A 107 8.46 8.58 1.36
CA LYS A 107 7.17 8.80 0.73
C LYS A 107 7.42 9.25 -0.70
N MET A 108 6.82 8.58 -1.65
CA MET A 108 7.04 8.82 -3.07
C MET A 108 5.70 9.01 -3.78
N PRO A 109 5.58 10.06 -4.63
CA PRO A 109 4.38 10.19 -5.46
C PRO A 109 4.39 9.14 -6.56
N TYR A 110 3.23 8.52 -6.77
CA TYR A 110 3.04 7.52 -7.82
C TYR A 110 1.58 7.56 -8.29
N HIS A 111 1.38 7.91 -9.56
CA HIS A 111 0.05 8.02 -10.18
C HIS A 111 -0.94 8.82 -9.32
N ASN A 112 -0.54 10.04 -8.93
CA ASN A 112 -1.35 11.00 -8.16
C ASN A 112 -1.64 10.61 -6.71
N ILE A 113 -0.97 9.58 -6.19
CA ILE A 113 -1.03 9.23 -4.78
C ILE A 113 0.38 9.22 -4.18
N GLU A 114 0.46 9.30 -2.87
CA GLU A 114 1.72 9.18 -2.14
C GLU A 114 1.79 7.80 -1.53
N ILE A 115 2.85 7.05 -1.85
CA ILE A 115 3.07 5.70 -1.30
C ILE A 115 4.29 5.70 -0.39
N CYS A 116 4.26 4.81 0.59
CA CYS A 116 5.40 4.56 1.48
C CYS A 116 6.21 3.41 0.90
N ILE A 117 7.46 3.66 0.56
CA ILE A 117 8.31 2.71 -0.17
C ILE A 117 9.75 2.83 0.32
N TYR A 118 10.54 1.76 0.17
CA TYR A 118 11.97 1.85 0.42
C TYR A 118 12.67 2.59 -0.70
N ASN A 119 13.68 3.41 -0.36
CA ASN A 119 14.40 4.21 -1.35
C ASN A 119 15.25 3.35 -2.29
N LEU A 120 15.80 3.96 -3.33
CA LEU A 120 16.59 3.26 -4.34
C LEU A 120 17.81 2.56 -3.74
N GLU A 121 18.51 3.21 -2.82
CA GLU A 121 19.69 2.63 -2.18
C GLU A 121 19.36 1.34 -1.44
N ARG A 122 18.26 1.36 -0.67
CA ARG A 122 17.78 0.18 0.04
C ARG A 122 17.41 -0.93 -0.95
N MET A 123 16.70 -0.57 -2.03
CA MET A 123 16.26 -1.55 -3.02
C MET A 123 17.42 -2.13 -3.83
N LEU A 124 18.46 -1.36 -4.10
CA LEU A 124 19.66 -1.87 -4.76
C LEU A 124 20.40 -2.87 -3.87
N ILE A 125 20.47 -2.60 -2.57
CA ILE A 125 21.04 -3.54 -1.60
C ILE A 125 20.24 -4.84 -1.58
N GLU A 126 18.91 -4.74 -1.54
CA GLU A 126 18.01 -5.89 -1.57
C GLU A 126 18.16 -6.69 -2.88
N LEU A 127 18.32 -6.01 -4.01
CA LEU A 127 18.52 -6.65 -5.31
C LEU A 127 19.77 -7.51 -5.33
N VAL A 128 20.89 -6.97 -4.83
CA VAL A 128 22.17 -7.72 -4.74
C VAL A 128 22.02 -8.90 -3.79
N ARG A 129 21.38 -8.68 -2.65
CA ARG A 129 21.16 -9.69 -1.61
C ARG A 129 20.29 -10.86 -2.08
N PHE A 130 19.26 -10.57 -2.87
CA PHE A 130 18.28 -11.57 -3.30
C PHE A 130 18.34 -11.93 -4.79
N ARG A 131 19.43 -11.53 -5.49
CA ARG A 131 19.56 -11.76 -6.93
C ARG A 131 19.35 -13.20 -7.36
N GLY A 132 19.73 -14.16 -6.53
CA GLY A 132 19.55 -15.59 -6.83
C GLY A 132 18.11 -16.09 -6.72
N LYS A 133 17.21 -15.27 -6.16
CA LYS A 133 15.79 -15.58 -5.96
C LYS A 133 14.88 -14.84 -6.94
N LEU A 134 15.44 -13.96 -7.76
CA LEU A 134 14.69 -13.20 -8.75
C LEU A 134 14.72 -13.90 -10.11
N PRO A 135 13.72 -13.66 -10.98
CA PRO A 135 13.76 -14.15 -12.35
C PRO A 135 15.02 -13.68 -13.08
N PHE A 136 15.51 -14.48 -14.01
CA PHE A 136 16.76 -14.21 -14.72
C PHE A 136 16.76 -12.86 -15.44
N ASP A 137 15.61 -12.47 -15.98
CA ASP A 137 15.43 -11.23 -16.75
C ASP A 137 14.99 -10.03 -15.89
N TYR A 138 15.06 -10.15 -14.58
CA TYR A 138 14.61 -9.13 -13.64
C TYR A 138 15.55 -7.91 -13.48
#